data_098013302ba08ceb371d40dff17ca440
#
_entry.id   098013302ba08ceb371d40dff17ca440
#
_cell.length_a   1.000
_cell.length_b   1.000
_cell.length_c   1.000
_cell.angle_alpha   90.00
_cell.angle_beta   90.00
_cell.angle_gamma   90.00
#
_symmetry.space_group_name_H-M   'P 1'
#
loop_
_entity.id
_entity.type
_entity.pdbx_description
1 polymer ?
#
loop_
_entity_poly.entity_id
_entity_poly.type
_entity_poly.pdbx_seq_one_letter_code
_entity_poly.pdbx_strand_id
1 'polypeptide(L)'
;QDVGHLQNVRYVNGSDTASIKRLILQYGSVSVPLCVNLKKYYSKSTGAYYCNNNTGTNHQLTIVGWDDDYSTANFTSGIRPSKKGAWIAKNSYGEDFGNDGYIYISYQDNSLNHQKKSTADSDSLVFAYDMENSDNYSHNYQYDGSASCTYMPIPSGSSLSNVFTVSGNPNGQEKLKAVSFALASENIQYAIQIYKNPTAGDPTSGIAVLDRAQSGVTTYCGYYTIPLNTEIVFNQGDRFSVVISFASPTNQTLYAFIDKSSSLESLHFVSRAEIGQSYYRTKANGWMDISYQQINNRIKAFTENTTEAATEILANVSALPKSSIRKIKSSRCSSLRLSWNAVQYADGYQIFRSTSRKKGYTLIADTKKTSYSDNTVVPGRKYYYRIRAYVRSRYNDIVYSPYSQVKNQTLKPEKAQIRSLKKKSSKTYLLSWRKVPGADGYEVFRQISGKKWKLFKRIKRTGTLKLKLSLASKKDCFYRVRAYKKTAKENIYGPFSKKVKISAK
;
A
#
# COMPACT_ATOMS: atom_id res chain seq x y z
N GLN A 1 -6.25 33.98 7.81
CA GLN A 1 -6.72 33.24 6.64
C GLN A 1 -5.91 31.94 6.57
N ASP A 2 -6.58 30.80 6.61
CA ASP A 2 -5.91 29.50 6.51
C ASP A 2 -5.32 29.33 5.12
N VAL A 3 -4.05 28.94 5.05
CA VAL A 3 -3.33 28.74 3.79
C VAL A 3 -3.31 27.28 3.33
N GLY A 4 -3.71 26.36 4.21
CA GLY A 4 -3.80 24.94 3.91
C GLY A 4 -4.19 24.12 5.13
N HIS A 5 -4.71 22.94 4.89
CA HIS A 5 -5.07 21.97 5.92
C HIS A 5 -4.04 20.84 5.99
N LEU A 6 -3.50 20.59 7.17
CA LEU A 6 -2.59 19.47 7.44
C LEU A 6 -3.38 18.15 7.42
N GLN A 7 -3.08 17.30 6.44
CA GLN A 7 -3.73 16.01 6.28
C GLN A 7 -2.97 14.87 6.96
N ASN A 8 -1.66 14.89 6.83
CA ASN A 8 -0.84 13.83 7.38
C ASN A 8 0.46 14.38 7.96
N VAL A 9 0.90 13.78 9.05
CA VAL A 9 2.26 13.92 9.56
C VAL A 9 2.83 12.52 9.73
N ARG A 10 4.04 12.31 9.26
CA ARG A 10 4.81 11.10 9.53
C ARG A 10 6.09 11.51 10.20
N TYR A 11 6.49 10.77 11.20
CA TYR A 11 7.80 11.00 11.80
C TYR A 11 8.55 9.69 12.03
N VAL A 12 9.85 9.77 11.88
CA VAL A 12 10.79 8.69 12.07
C VAL A 12 12.00 9.18 12.85
N ASN A 13 12.77 8.26 13.41
CA ASN A 13 14.02 8.60 14.06
C ASN A 13 15.04 9.12 13.02
N GLY A 14 15.80 10.16 13.34
CA GLY A 14 16.81 10.75 12.48
C GLY A 14 17.93 9.78 12.08
N SER A 15 18.14 8.69 12.81
CA SER A 15 19.07 7.61 12.45
C SER A 15 18.53 6.62 11.42
N ASP A 16 17.22 6.60 11.15
CA ASP A 16 16.61 5.70 10.16
C ASP A 16 16.68 6.27 8.74
N THR A 17 17.88 6.22 8.18
CA THR A 17 18.17 6.71 6.82
C THR A 17 17.24 6.09 5.76
N ALA A 18 16.87 4.82 5.90
CA ALA A 18 16.02 4.14 4.93
C ALA A 18 14.60 4.68 4.94
N SER A 19 14.01 4.90 6.11
CA SER A 19 12.68 5.48 6.23
C SER A 19 12.66 6.95 5.82
N ILE A 20 13.69 7.73 6.15
CA ILE A 20 13.81 9.12 5.70
C ILE A 20 13.81 9.21 4.17
N LYS A 21 14.59 8.38 3.47
CA LYS A 21 14.59 8.32 2.00
C LYS A 21 13.21 7.97 1.43
N ARG A 22 12.51 7.00 2.03
CA ARG A 22 11.14 6.65 1.62
C ARG A 22 10.15 7.81 1.82
N LEU A 23 10.26 8.54 2.93
CA LEU A 23 9.43 9.72 3.18
C LEU A 23 9.70 10.83 2.17
N ILE A 24 10.96 11.08 1.82
CA ILE A 24 11.32 12.06 0.77
C ILE A 24 10.72 11.64 -0.59
N LEU A 25 10.80 10.36 -0.97
CA LEU A 25 10.20 9.87 -2.21
C LEU A 25 8.67 9.99 -2.21
N GLN A 26 8.03 9.86 -1.07
CA GLN A 26 6.58 9.90 -0.93
C GLN A 26 6.03 11.33 -0.80
N TYR A 27 6.70 12.19 -0.04
CA TYR A 27 6.22 13.53 0.35
C TYR A 27 7.03 14.68 -0.28
N GLY A 28 8.09 14.37 -1.03
CA GLY A 28 8.98 15.34 -1.67
C GLY A 28 10.06 15.88 -0.75
N SER A 29 9.80 15.99 0.55
CA SER A 29 10.75 16.52 1.52
C SER A 29 10.43 16.09 2.94
N VAL A 30 11.40 16.26 3.84
CA VAL A 30 11.23 16.08 5.27
C VAL A 30 11.85 17.24 6.05
N SER A 31 11.21 17.61 7.16
CA SER A 31 11.69 18.64 8.07
C SER A 31 12.56 18.01 9.17
N VAL A 32 13.70 18.58 9.45
CA VAL A 32 14.68 18.04 10.41
C VAL A 32 15.20 19.11 11.34
N PRO A 33 15.27 18.84 12.65
CA PRO A 33 16.00 19.69 13.56
C PRO A 33 17.50 19.42 13.45
N LEU A 34 18.31 20.45 13.51
CA LEU A 34 19.78 20.39 13.41
C LEU A 34 20.45 21.28 14.45
N CYS A 35 21.59 20.85 14.98
CA CYS A 35 22.47 21.73 15.73
C CYS A 35 23.38 22.49 14.77
N VAL A 36 23.12 23.77 14.53
CA VAL A 36 23.91 24.59 13.62
C VAL A 36 25.00 25.39 14.36
N ASN A 37 26.26 25.14 13.98
CA ASN A 37 27.41 25.95 14.30
C ASN A 37 28.32 26.05 13.05
N LEU A 38 28.04 27.08 12.23
CA LEU A 38 28.70 27.25 10.94
C LEU A 38 30.21 27.49 11.06
N LYS A 39 30.65 28.14 12.11
CA LYS A 39 32.13 28.40 12.32
C LYS A 39 32.91 27.11 12.54
N LYS A 40 32.28 26.09 13.13
CA LYS A 40 32.95 24.85 13.51
C LYS A 40 32.75 23.71 12.51
N TYR A 41 31.52 23.53 12.00
CA TYR A 41 31.10 22.31 11.32
C TYR A 41 30.81 22.47 9.83
N TYR A 42 30.86 23.71 9.29
CA TYR A 42 30.48 24.00 7.93
C TYR A 42 31.72 24.24 7.04
N SER A 43 31.81 23.54 5.92
CA SER A 43 32.79 23.76 4.86
C SER A 43 32.20 24.72 3.82
N LYS A 44 32.66 25.97 3.84
CA LYS A 44 32.14 27.03 2.94
C LYS A 44 32.42 26.73 1.46
N SER A 45 33.50 26.05 1.14
CA SER A 45 33.90 25.74 -0.23
C SER A 45 33.09 24.62 -0.89
N THR A 46 32.46 23.76 -0.10
CA THR A 46 31.73 22.58 -0.59
C THR A 46 30.27 22.56 -0.17
N GLY A 47 29.83 23.49 0.69
CA GLY A 47 28.51 23.49 1.27
C GLY A 47 28.23 22.34 2.25
N ALA A 48 29.26 21.59 2.67
CA ALA A 48 29.14 20.41 3.50
C ALA A 48 29.08 20.75 5.00
N TYR A 49 28.23 20.04 5.73
CA TYR A 49 27.98 20.20 7.15
C TYR A 49 28.04 18.87 7.90
N TYR A 50 28.79 18.82 9.00
CA TYR A 50 28.87 17.65 9.87
C TYR A 50 29.13 18.05 11.32
N CYS A 51 28.13 17.90 12.18
CA CYS A 51 28.27 18.04 13.63
C CYS A 51 28.62 16.69 14.27
N ASN A 52 29.84 16.61 14.82
CA ASN A 52 30.32 15.40 15.51
C ASN A 52 30.03 15.37 17.02
N ASN A 53 29.34 16.38 17.54
CA ASN A 53 28.98 16.48 18.95
C ASN A 53 27.53 16.09 19.18
N ASN A 54 27.28 15.48 20.33
CA ASN A 54 25.95 15.15 20.81
C ASN A 54 25.35 16.34 21.56
N THR A 55 24.87 17.37 20.84
CA THR A 55 24.30 18.59 21.36
C THR A 55 22.84 18.75 20.92
N GLY A 56 22.09 19.52 21.69
CA GLY A 56 20.69 19.85 21.32
C GLY A 56 20.64 20.63 20.01
N THR A 57 19.46 20.61 19.38
CA THR A 57 19.17 21.30 18.11
C THR A 57 18.81 22.76 18.35
N ASN A 58 19.15 23.63 17.42
CA ASN A 58 18.90 25.08 17.48
C ASN A 58 18.41 25.64 16.14
N HIS A 59 18.21 24.80 15.14
CA HIS A 59 17.78 25.18 13.80
C HIS A 59 16.90 24.12 13.17
N GLN A 60 16.09 24.52 12.18
CA GLN A 60 15.21 23.64 11.42
C GLN A 60 15.55 23.76 9.93
N LEU A 61 15.64 22.63 9.23
CA LEU A 61 15.94 22.53 7.82
C LEU A 61 14.95 21.61 7.10
N THR A 62 14.99 21.65 5.78
CA THR A 62 14.20 20.75 4.93
C THR A 62 15.13 19.90 4.08
N ILE A 63 15.19 18.60 4.33
CA ILE A 63 15.88 17.64 3.44
C ILE A 63 14.98 17.36 2.24
N VAL A 64 15.54 17.56 1.04
CA VAL A 64 14.83 17.38 -0.25
C VAL A 64 15.41 16.25 -1.10
N GLY A 65 16.53 15.65 -0.68
CA GLY A 65 17.22 14.60 -1.42
C GLY A 65 18.43 14.07 -0.67
N TRP A 66 19.23 13.29 -1.36
CA TRP A 66 20.45 12.69 -0.83
C TRP A 66 21.45 12.36 -1.93
N ASP A 67 22.72 12.18 -1.53
CA ASP A 67 23.80 11.65 -2.34
C ASP A 67 24.52 10.57 -1.53
N ASP A 68 24.39 9.30 -1.93
CA ASP A 68 25.01 8.16 -1.23
C ASP A 68 26.53 8.10 -1.43
N ASP A 69 27.04 8.78 -2.46
CA ASP A 69 28.45 8.79 -2.82
C ASP A 69 29.17 10.07 -2.37
N TYR A 70 28.49 11.00 -1.69
CA TYR A 70 29.06 12.26 -1.25
C TYR A 70 30.31 12.03 -0.38
N SER A 71 31.43 12.55 -0.86
CA SER A 71 32.76 12.24 -0.29
C SER A 71 32.94 12.82 1.11
N THR A 72 33.55 12.06 2.00
CA THR A 72 33.98 12.53 3.32
C THR A 72 35.02 13.67 3.23
N ALA A 73 35.75 13.77 2.12
CA ALA A 73 36.74 14.83 1.88
C ALA A 73 36.12 16.25 1.78
N ASN A 74 34.83 16.33 1.45
CA ASN A 74 34.11 17.60 1.31
C ASN A 74 33.83 18.29 2.65
N PHE A 75 33.88 17.55 3.75
CA PHE A 75 33.60 18.09 5.09
C PHE A 75 34.83 18.80 5.67
N THR A 76 34.59 19.64 6.68
CA THR A 76 35.61 20.45 7.33
C THR A 76 36.83 19.61 7.75
N SER A 77 38.03 20.06 7.39
CA SER A 77 39.30 19.39 7.76
C SER A 77 39.38 19.20 9.29
N GLY A 78 39.75 18.02 9.74
CA GLY A 78 39.79 17.66 11.16
C GLY A 78 38.46 17.25 11.78
N ILE A 79 37.32 17.49 11.10
CA ILE A 79 35.97 17.07 11.53
C ILE A 79 35.29 16.43 10.33
N ARG A 80 35.67 15.17 10.01
CA ARG A 80 35.08 14.43 8.89
C ARG A 80 34.29 13.22 9.35
N PRO A 81 33.16 12.93 8.70
CA PRO A 81 32.47 11.67 8.95
C PRO A 81 33.34 10.49 8.50
N SER A 82 33.16 9.34 9.09
CA SER A 82 33.90 8.11 8.75
C SER A 82 33.36 7.39 7.51
N LYS A 83 32.12 7.70 7.10
CA LYS A 83 31.46 7.10 5.95
C LYS A 83 30.98 8.19 4.99
N LYS A 84 30.98 7.89 3.69
CA LYS A 84 30.38 8.71 2.64
C LYS A 84 28.87 8.79 2.79
N GLY A 85 28.27 9.74 2.07
CA GLY A 85 26.86 9.99 1.98
C GLY A 85 26.40 11.22 2.75
N ALA A 86 25.51 11.96 2.13
CA ALA A 86 24.96 13.18 2.68
C ALA A 86 23.50 13.38 2.27
N TRP A 87 22.77 14.06 3.13
CA TRP A 87 21.46 14.65 2.83
C TRP A 87 21.65 15.96 2.07
N ILE A 88 20.81 16.22 1.08
CA ILE A 88 20.69 17.51 0.41
C ILE A 88 19.58 18.27 1.12
N ALA A 89 19.94 19.35 1.80
CA ALA A 89 19.02 20.11 2.63
C ALA A 89 18.89 21.56 2.15
N LYS A 90 17.66 22.03 2.01
CA LYS A 90 17.36 23.44 1.78
C LYS A 90 17.41 24.20 3.09
N ASN A 91 18.15 25.30 3.11
CA ASN A 91 18.29 26.17 4.27
C ASN A 91 17.44 27.44 4.10
N SER A 92 17.23 28.17 5.19
CA SER A 92 16.48 29.44 5.22
C SER A 92 17.36 30.69 5.18
N TYR A 93 18.66 30.56 4.83
CA TYR A 93 19.64 31.68 4.82
C TYR A 93 19.75 32.41 3.48
N GLY A 94 18.85 32.12 2.53
CA GLY A 94 18.85 32.71 1.20
C GLY A 94 19.64 31.93 0.18
N GLU A 95 19.54 32.33 -1.09
CA GLU A 95 20.17 31.66 -2.23
C GLU A 95 21.69 31.82 -2.27
N ASP A 96 22.21 32.90 -1.70
CA ASP A 96 23.68 33.16 -1.62
C ASP A 96 24.38 32.24 -0.59
N PHE A 97 23.63 31.45 0.18
CA PHE A 97 24.22 30.55 1.18
C PHE A 97 24.35 29.13 0.64
N GLY A 98 25.50 28.51 0.80
CA GLY A 98 25.74 27.14 0.36
C GLY A 98 25.87 27.00 -1.15
N ASN A 99 25.12 26.08 -1.71
CA ASN A 99 24.97 25.89 -3.14
C ASN A 99 23.53 26.26 -3.52
N ASP A 100 23.27 27.48 -3.93
CA ASP A 100 21.95 28.04 -4.26
C ASP A 100 20.92 27.84 -3.11
N GLY A 101 21.33 28.08 -1.87
CA GLY A 101 20.51 27.91 -0.67
C GLY A 101 20.50 26.48 -0.12
N TYR A 102 21.25 25.54 -0.71
CA TYR A 102 21.34 24.16 -0.26
C TYR A 102 22.67 23.85 0.41
N ILE A 103 22.64 22.89 1.34
CA ILE A 103 23.81 22.34 2.02
C ILE A 103 23.78 20.81 2.02
N TYR A 104 24.93 20.20 2.21
CA TYR A 104 25.09 18.75 2.30
C TYR A 104 25.36 18.33 3.74
N ILE A 105 24.43 17.65 4.38
CA ILE A 105 24.53 17.21 5.78
C ILE A 105 24.92 15.75 5.81
N SER A 106 26.02 15.39 6.47
CA SER A 106 26.43 13.98 6.60
C SER A 106 25.33 13.12 7.20
N TYR A 107 25.14 11.89 6.68
CA TYR A 107 24.31 10.87 7.32
C TYR A 107 24.74 10.54 8.76
N GLN A 108 26.00 10.83 9.10
CA GLN A 108 26.55 10.63 10.43
C GLN A 108 26.46 11.85 11.33
N ASP A 109 25.73 12.89 10.93
CA ASP A 109 25.53 14.08 11.77
C ASP A 109 24.90 13.69 13.12
N ASN A 110 25.61 13.98 14.21
CA ASN A 110 25.20 13.54 15.52
C ASN A 110 23.98 14.28 16.06
N SER A 111 23.68 15.46 15.54
CA SER A 111 22.46 16.18 15.94
C SER A 111 21.19 15.58 15.32
N LEU A 112 21.29 15.00 14.12
CA LEU A 112 20.20 14.23 13.52
C LEU A 112 20.04 12.84 14.17
N ASN A 113 21.15 12.23 14.56
CA ASN A 113 21.19 10.88 15.12
C ASN A 113 21.15 10.86 16.65
N HIS A 114 20.91 12.00 17.28
CA HIS A 114 20.91 12.13 18.72
C HIS A 114 19.77 11.32 19.35
N GLN A 115 20.11 10.18 19.91
CA GLN A 115 19.22 9.39 20.75
C GLN A 115 19.38 9.88 22.20
N LYS A 116 18.55 10.78 22.66
CA LYS A 116 18.42 10.98 24.10
C LYS A 116 17.79 9.74 24.73
N LYS A 117 18.25 9.38 25.90
CA LYS A 117 17.76 8.22 26.67
C LYS A 117 16.31 8.35 27.17
N SER A 118 15.61 9.41 26.86
CA SER A 118 14.23 9.70 27.28
C SER A 118 13.29 9.67 26.08
N THR A 119 12.22 8.92 26.19
CA THR A 119 11.14 8.79 25.19
C THR A 119 10.33 10.07 24.96
N ALA A 120 10.63 11.15 25.69
CA ALA A 120 9.99 12.46 25.59
C ALA A 120 10.74 13.47 24.71
N ASP A 121 11.92 13.14 24.21
CA ASP A 121 12.77 14.06 23.48
C ASP A 121 12.51 14.05 21.97
N SER A 122 11.85 15.10 21.47
CA SER A 122 11.55 15.32 20.05
C SER A 122 12.76 15.71 19.19
N ASP A 123 13.92 15.92 19.80
CA ASP A 123 15.10 16.53 19.14
C ASP A 123 15.74 15.66 18.06
N SER A 124 15.38 14.39 17.94
CA SER A 124 15.91 13.47 16.93
C SER A 124 14.85 12.96 15.93
N LEU A 125 13.68 13.59 15.92
CA LEU A 125 12.60 13.17 15.01
C LEU A 125 12.65 13.97 13.71
N VAL A 126 12.47 13.26 12.62
CA VAL A 126 12.35 13.79 11.25
C VAL A 126 10.88 13.70 10.83
N PHE A 127 10.33 14.79 10.31
CA PHE A 127 8.91 14.92 10.01
C PHE A 127 8.68 15.10 8.52
N ALA A 128 7.72 14.35 7.98
CA ALA A 128 7.11 14.62 6.68
C ALA A 128 5.68 15.12 6.87
N TYR A 129 5.28 16.07 6.05
CA TYR A 129 3.96 16.70 6.10
C TYR A 129 3.26 16.54 4.77
N ASP A 130 1.96 16.30 4.83
CA ASP A 130 1.05 16.31 3.70
C ASP A 130 -0.02 17.35 3.95
N MET A 131 -0.11 18.35 3.08
CA MET A 131 -1.02 19.48 3.20
C MET A 131 -1.89 19.59 1.95
N GLU A 132 -3.15 19.93 2.15
CA GLU A 132 -4.11 20.22 1.11
C GLU A 132 -4.56 21.69 1.21
N ASN A 133 -5.27 22.16 0.18
CA ASN A 133 -5.88 23.49 0.21
C ASN A 133 -6.86 23.62 1.37
N SER A 134 -7.02 24.83 1.87
CA SER A 134 -7.90 25.13 3.01
C SER A 134 -9.39 24.95 2.73
N ASP A 135 -9.77 24.77 1.48
CA ASP A 135 -11.15 24.56 1.02
C ASP A 135 -11.55 23.08 0.84
N ASN A 136 -10.69 22.14 1.24
CA ASN A 136 -10.93 20.71 1.08
C ASN A 136 -12.07 20.14 1.95
N TYR A 137 -12.41 20.82 3.07
CA TYR A 137 -13.52 20.48 3.96
C TYR A 137 -14.23 21.77 4.43
N SER A 138 -15.56 21.68 4.61
CA SER A 138 -16.34 22.81 5.15
C SER A 138 -16.20 22.93 6.67
N HIS A 139 -16.09 21.80 7.37
CA HIS A 139 -16.04 21.79 8.84
C HIS A 139 -15.08 20.74 9.37
N ASN A 140 -14.47 21.04 10.52
CA ASN A 140 -13.58 20.16 11.25
C ASN A 140 -14.09 20.01 12.70
N TYR A 141 -14.57 18.82 13.03
CA TYR A 141 -14.98 18.46 14.39
C TYR A 141 -13.79 17.90 15.16
N GLN A 142 -13.42 18.57 16.23
CA GLN A 142 -12.28 18.19 17.07
C GLN A 142 -12.43 18.67 18.49
N TYR A 143 -11.75 18.00 19.43
CA TYR A 143 -11.59 18.41 20.83
C TYR A 143 -10.13 18.65 21.20
N ASP A 144 -9.22 18.33 20.28
CA ASP A 144 -7.80 18.61 20.40
C ASP A 144 -7.47 20.00 19.83
N GLY A 145 -6.67 20.73 20.48
CA GLY A 145 -6.28 22.07 20.11
C GLY A 145 -5.28 22.62 21.13
N SER A 146 -4.89 21.76 22.07
CA SER A 146 -3.99 22.10 23.16
C SER A 146 -2.53 22.03 22.74
N ALA A 147 -1.74 22.99 23.24
CA ALA A 147 -0.29 22.90 23.25
C ALA A 147 0.23 21.78 24.18
N SER A 148 -0.64 21.19 25.01
CA SER A 148 -0.30 20.11 25.96
C SER A 148 -0.60 18.72 25.40
N CYS A 149 -0.02 18.44 24.23
CA CYS A 149 -0.05 17.11 23.62
C CYS A 149 0.85 16.13 24.38
N THR A 150 0.33 14.96 24.68
CA THR A 150 1.10 13.83 25.23
C THR A 150 0.58 12.52 24.61
N TYR A 151 1.09 11.39 25.05
CA TYR A 151 0.60 10.10 24.61
C TYR A 151 0.15 9.24 25.78
N MET A 152 -0.82 8.38 25.51
CA MET A 152 -1.39 7.41 26.44
C MET A 152 -1.05 6.00 25.98
N PRO A 153 -0.49 5.14 26.86
CA PRO A 153 -0.30 3.73 26.54
C PRO A 153 -1.66 3.02 26.50
N ILE A 154 -1.91 2.25 25.45
CA ILE A 154 -3.12 1.46 25.27
C ILE A 154 -2.75 0.01 24.91
N PRO A 155 -3.35 -1.02 25.53
CA PRO A 155 -3.16 -2.41 25.15
C PRO A 155 -3.62 -2.69 23.71
N SER A 156 -2.97 -3.60 23.02
CA SER A 156 -3.41 -4.05 21.70
C SER A 156 -4.85 -4.58 21.73
N GLY A 157 -5.67 -4.12 20.80
CA GLY A 157 -7.10 -4.40 20.71
C GLY A 157 -7.99 -3.44 21.49
N SER A 158 -7.42 -2.33 21.98
CA SER A 158 -8.16 -1.21 22.54
C SER A 158 -8.87 -0.40 21.46
N SER A 159 -9.88 0.38 21.87
CA SER A 159 -10.59 1.31 21.00
C SER A 159 -10.66 2.69 21.66
N LEU A 160 -10.48 3.71 20.83
CA LEU A 160 -10.68 5.12 21.18
C LEU A 160 -11.90 5.65 20.43
N SER A 161 -12.59 6.61 21.01
CA SER A 161 -13.72 7.26 20.35
C SER A 161 -13.86 8.72 20.76
N ASN A 162 -14.27 9.55 19.79
CA ASN A 162 -14.86 10.86 20.06
C ASN A 162 -16.31 10.88 19.59
N VAL A 163 -17.15 11.60 20.33
CA VAL A 163 -18.58 11.79 20.00
C VAL A 163 -18.80 13.26 19.67
N PHE A 164 -19.28 13.52 18.46
CA PHE A 164 -19.53 14.86 17.94
C PHE A 164 -21.04 15.11 17.75
N THR A 165 -21.41 16.39 17.69
CA THR A 165 -22.75 16.83 17.30
C THR A 165 -22.61 17.70 16.04
N VAL A 166 -23.37 17.37 15.00
CA VAL A 166 -23.36 18.12 13.73
C VAL A 166 -23.93 19.52 13.96
N SER A 167 -23.13 20.54 13.72
CA SER A 167 -23.47 21.93 14.03
C SER A 167 -22.88 22.96 13.04
N GLY A 168 -22.08 22.51 12.07
CA GLY A 168 -21.36 23.38 11.16
C GLY A 168 -22.25 23.99 10.08
N ASN A 169 -23.31 23.30 9.63
CA ASN A 169 -24.26 23.77 8.64
C ASN A 169 -25.66 23.96 9.21
N PRO A 170 -25.99 25.14 9.77
CA PRO A 170 -27.28 25.36 10.42
C PRO A 170 -28.50 25.26 9.49
N ASN A 171 -28.31 25.36 8.19
CA ASN A 171 -29.39 25.36 7.20
C ASN A 171 -29.42 24.11 6.31
N GLY A 172 -28.64 23.07 6.63
CA GLY A 172 -28.52 21.94 5.75
C GLY A 172 -27.97 20.69 6.44
N GLN A 173 -27.42 19.85 5.61
CA GLN A 173 -26.81 18.58 5.98
C GLN A 173 -25.31 18.63 5.77
N GLU A 174 -24.62 17.75 6.44
CA GLU A 174 -23.19 17.59 6.30
C GLU A 174 -22.83 16.15 5.92
N LYS A 175 -21.89 16.04 5.01
CA LYS A 175 -21.36 14.78 4.53
C LYS A 175 -20.01 14.52 5.18
N LEU A 176 -19.88 13.48 6.00
CA LEU A 176 -18.61 13.07 6.59
C LEU A 176 -17.73 12.44 5.51
N LYS A 177 -16.57 13.03 5.30
CA LYS A 177 -15.61 12.68 4.22
C LYS A 177 -14.41 11.94 4.74
N ALA A 178 -13.88 12.36 5.89
CA ALA A 178 -12.67 11.80 6.45
C ALA A 178 -12.68 11.83 7.97
N VAL A 179 -11.88 10.98 8.58
CA VAL A 179 -11.57 11.01 10.01
C VAL A 179 -10.06 10.99 10.22
N SER A 180 -9.60 11.56 11.31
CA SER A 180 -8.18 11.49 11.64
C SER A 180 -7.93 10.93 13.03
N PHE A 181 -6.69 10.45 13.22
CA PHE A 181 -6.16 10.01 14.51
C PHE A 181 -4.63 10.16 14.53
N ALA A 182 -4.04 10.12 15.70
CA ALA A 182 -2.61 10.24 15.88
C ALA A 182 -2.04 9.12 16.76
N LEU A 183 -0.95 8.49 16.31
CA LEU A 183 -0.27 7.38 16.98
C LEU A 183 1.23 7.64 17.09
N ALA A 184 1.78 7.35 18.29
CA ALA A 184 3.21 7.28 18.54
C ALA A 184 3.73 5.82 18.49
N SER A 185 3.14 4.98 17.63
CA SER A 185 3.49 3.59 17.40
C SER A 185 3.42 3.27 15.92
N GLU A 186 4.32 2.41 15.47
CA GLU A 186 4.46 2.01 14.06
C GLU A 186 3.76 0.68 13.77
N ASN A 187 3.43 0.45 12.48
CA ASN A 187 2.91 -0.82 11.98
C ASN A 187 1.62 -1.28 12.69
N ILE A 188 0.74 -0.33 13.02
CA ILE A 188 -0.50 -0.58 13.77
C ILE A 188 -1.65 -0.81 12.82
N GLN A 189 -2.37 -1.91 13.02
CA GLN A 189 -3.65 -2.16 12.38
C GLN A 189 -4.72 -1.28 13.02
N TYR A 190 -5.54 -0.62 12.20
CA TYR A 190 -6.69 0.15 12.67
C TYR A 190 -7.98 -0.30 11.97
N ALA A 191 -9.11 -0.10 12.65
CA ALA A 191 -10.45 -0.30 12.10
C ALA A 191 -11.36 0.83 12.58
N ILE A 192 -11.91 1.59 11.63
CA ILE A 192 -12.77 2.75 11.83
C ILE A 192 -14.22 2.33 11.66
N GLN A 193 -15.09 2.63 12.64
CA GLN A 193 -16.53 2.52 12.55
C GLN A 193 -17.19 3.81 13.02
N ILE A 194 -18.25 4.19 12.36
CA ILE A 194 -19.05 5.37 12.70
C ILE A 194 -20.40 4.91 13.19
N TYR A 195 -20.86 5.49 14.31
CA TYR A 195 -22.21 5.22 14.84
C TYR A 195 -22.99 6.51 14.90
N LYS A 196 -24.24 6.47 14.40
CA LYS A 196 -25.17 7.60 14.43
C LYS A 196 -26.02 7.52 15.70
N ASN A 197 -26.19 8.67 16.36
CA ASN A 197 -27.00 8.86 17.56
C ASN A 197 -26.67 7.90 18.71
N PRO A 198 -25.38 7.83 19.14
CA PRO A 198 -25.02 7.05 20.31
C PRO A 198 -25.64 7.66 21.60
N THR A 199 -25.96 6.81 22.56
CA THR A 199 -26.39 7.24 23.90
C THR A 199 -25.19 7.69 24.73
N ALA A 200 -25.43 8.47 25.77
CA ALA A 200 -24.39 8.89 26.70
C ALA A 200 -23.70 7.66 27.34
N GLY A 201 -22.38 7.68 27.43
CA GLY A 201 -21.59 6.62 28.06
C GLY A 201 -21.21 5.45 27.17
N ASP A 202 -21.85 5.25 26.03
CA ASP A 202 -21.51 4.18 25.08
C ASP A 202 -21.47 4.68 23.64
N PRO A 203 -20.29 4.99 23.09
CA PRO A 203 -20.12 5.43 21.71
C PRO A 203 -20.60 4.42 20.65
N THR A 204 -20.79 3.15 21.02
CA THR A 204 -21.21 2.07 20.11
C THR A 204 -22.68 1.72 20.18
N SER A 205 -23.45 2.38 21.05
CA SER A 205 -24.88 2.15 21.25
C SER A 205 -25.77 2.68 20.11
N GLY A 206 -25.22 3.56 19.27
CA GLY A 206 -25.90 4.10 18.10
C GLY A 206 -26.01 3.11 16.94
N ILE A 207 -26.60 3.57 15.83
CA ILE A 207 -26.69 2.78 14.60
C ILE A 207 -25.34 2.84 13.87
N ALA A 208 -24.70 1.68 13.66
CA ALA A 208 -23.51 1.58 12.84
C ALA A 208 -23.83 1.99 11.40
N VAL A 209 -23.14 3.00 10.86
CA VAL A 209 -23.44 3.54 9.52
C VAL A 209 -22.51 3.01 8.44
N LEU A 210 -21.37 2.44 8.78
CA LEU A 210 -20.58 1.65 7.84
C LEU A 210 -21.03 0.20 7.93
N ASP A 211 -21.29 -0.43 6.78
CA ASP A 211 -21.67 -1.86 6.73
C ASP A 211 -20.61 -2.75 7.39
N ARG A 212 -19.35 -2.31 7.33
CA ARG A 212 -18.21 -2.89 8.03
C ARG A 212 -17.19 -1.81 8.36
N ALA A 213 -16.43 -2.01 9.41
CA ALA A 213 -15.35 -1.11 9.76
C ALA A 213 -14.33 -0.99 8.63
N GLN A 214 -13.94 0.25 8.31
CA GLN A 214 -12.88 0.53 7.35
C GLN A 214 -11.53 0.29 8.02
N SER A 215 -10.74 -0.63 7.50
CA SER A 215 -9.48 -1.05 8.10
C SER A 215 -8.28 -0.68 7.27
N GLY A 216 -7.16 -0.47 7.93
CA GLY A 216 -5.85 -0.26 7.32
C GLY A 216 -4.72 -0.53 8.29
N VAL A 217 -3.51 -0.17 7.87
CA VAL A 217 -2.28 -0.29 8.67
C VAL A 217 -1.51 1.01 8.58
N THR A 218 -1.05 1.53 9.72
CA THR A 218 -0.11 2.65 9.78
C THR A 218 1.31 2.12 9.64
N THR A 219 2.14 2.73 8.79
CA THR A 219 3.54 2.31 8.63
C THR A 219 4.45 3.03 9.63
N TYR A 220 4.19 4.30 9.89
CA TYR A 220 5.01 5.18 10.72
C TYR A 220 4.22 5.72 11.91
N CYS A 221 4.91 6.25 12.88
CA CYS A 221 4.31 7.15 13.86
C CYS A 221 3.78 8.40 13.17
N GLY A 222 2.72 9.01 13.71
CA GLY A 222 2.25 10.27 13.17
C GLY A 222 0.75 10.51 13.27
N TYR A 223 0.32 11.55 12.56
CA TYR A 223 -1.06 11.96 12.38
C TYR A 223 -1.56 11.45 11.02
N TYR A 224 -2.72 10.83 11.00
CA TYR A 224 -3.32 10.19 9.83
C TYR A 224 -4.71 10.74 9.59
N THR A 225 -4.96 11.30 8.41
CA THR A 225 -6.30 11.57 7.91
C THR A 225 -6.69 10.47 6.93
N ILE A 226 -7.78 9.79 7.20
CA ILE A 226 -8.28 8.66 6.44
C ILE A 226 -9.58 9.06 5.76
N PRO A 227 -9.58 9.27 4.44
CA PRO A 227 -10.80 9.44 3.67
C PRO A 227 -11.71 8.24 3.85
N LEU A 228 -13.00 8.48 4.12
CA LEU A 228 -13.95 7.39 4.27
C LEU A 228 -14.35 6.84 2.90
N ASN A 229 -14.38 5.54 2.82
CA ASN A 229 -14.77 4.81 1.62
C ASN A 229 -16.27 4.89 1.32
N THR A 230 -17.06 5.35 2.26
CA THR A 230 -18.51 5.53 2.17
C THR A 230 -18.84 6.92 2.68
N GLU A 231 -19.51 7.70 1.89
CA GLU A 231 -20.04 9.00 2.30
C GLU A 231 -21.23 8.82 3.25
N ILE A 232 -21.22 9.58 4.34
CA ILE A 232 -22.23 9.50 5.40
C ILE A 232 -22.84 10.88 5.55
N VAL A 233 -24.13 11.02 5.27
CA VAL A 233 -24.84 12.29 5.42
C VAL A 233 -25.55 12.33 6.77
N PHE A 234 -25.27 13.41 7.52
CA PHE A 234 -25.91 13.73 8.78
C PHE A 234 -26.79 14.97 8.65
N ASN A 235 -27.87 15.00 9.42
CA ASN A 235 -28.68 16.19 9.60
C ASN A 235 -28.07 17.07 10.71
N GLN A 236 -28.36 18.36 10.67
CA GLN A 236 -28.09 19.28 11.76
C GLN A 236 -28.65 18.71 13.07
N GLY A 237 -27.84 18.70 14.12
CA GLY A 237 -28.17 18.17 15.44
C GLY A 237 -28.00 16.65 15.60
N ASP A 238 -27.73 15.88 14.54
CA ASP A 238 -27.36 14.49 14.68
C ASP A 238 -26.09 14.35 15.53
N ARG A 239 -26.07 13.36 16.43
CA ARG A 239 -24.85 12.96 17.12
C ARG A 239 -24.20 11.80 16.37
N PHE A 240 -22.89 11.77 16.33
CA PHE A 240 -22.16 10.62 15.80
C PHE A 240 -20.87 10.37 16.59
N SER A 241 -20.48 9.14 16.66
CA SER A 241 -19.20 8.73 17.22
C SER A 241 -18.27 8.20 16.12
N VAL A 242 -17.01 8.61 16.20
CA VAL A 242 -15.91 8.00 15.47
C VAL A 242 -15.24 7.02 16.42
N VAL A 243 -15.35 5.73 16.11
CA VAL A 243 -14.76 4.65 16.91
C VAL A 243 -13.61 4.04 16.14
N ILE A 244 -12.40 4.07 16.69
CA ILE A 244 -11.21 3.51 16.07
C ILE A 244 -10.62 2.45 17.00
N SER A 245 -10.55 1.22 16.49
CA SER A 245 -9.92 0.10 17.18
C SER A 245 -8.50 -0.08 16.66
N PHE A 246 -7.55 -0.34 17.55
CA PHE A 246 -6.14 -0.48 17.23
C PHE A 246 -5.60 -1.84 17.66
N ALA A 247 -4.77 -2.45 16.82
CA ALA A 247 -4.09 -3.71 17.14
C ALA A 247 -2.64 -3.69 16.67
N SER A 248 -1.73 -4.12 17.55
CA SER A 248 -0.35 -4.41 17.20
C SER A 248 -0.24 -5.83 16.66
N PRO A 249 0.45 -6.08 15.54
CA PRO A 249 0.72 -7.44 15.05
C PRO A 249 1.47 -8.31 16.06
N THR A 250 2.27 -7.68 16.92
CA THR A 250 3.07 -8.33 17.97
C THR A 250 2.38 -8.33 19.34
N ASN A 251 1.13 -7.87 19.40
CA ASN A 251 0.34 -7.72 20.64
C ASN A 251 0.99 -6.84 21.72
N GLN A 252 1.87 -5.93 21.31
CA GLN A 252 2.53 -4.97 22.20
C GLN A 252 1.58 -3.82 22.61
N THR A 253 1.93 -3.14 23.70
CA THR A 253 1.31 -1.86 24.08
C THR A 253 1.57 -0.82 22.99
N LEU A 254 0.53 -0.08 22.64
CA LEU A 254 0.55 1.01 21.67
C LEU A 254 0.54 2.35 22.42
N TYR A 255 0.92 3.40 21.71
CA TYR A 255 0.85 4.76 22.25
C TYR A 255 0.00 5.64 21.33
N ALA A 256 -1.12 6.12 21.83
CA ALA A 256 -1.99 7.07 21.13
C ALA A 256 -1.77 8.48 21.65
N PHE A 257 -1.73 9.46 20.75
CA PHE A 257 -1.67 10.86 21.16
C PHE A 257 -3.00 11.33 21.74
N ILE A 258 -2.91 12.07 22.82
CA ILE A 258 -4.03 12.69 23.52
C ILE A 258 -3.71 14.16 23.84
N ASP A 259 -4.74 14.95 24.06
CA ASP A 259 -4.66 16.31 24.58
C ASP A 259 -5.04 16.34 26.06
N LYS A 260 -4.25 17.05 26.87
CA LYS A 260 -4.61 17.39 28.24
C LYS A 260 -5.28 18.74 28.28
N SER A 261 -6.27 18.89 29.14
CA SER A 261 -6.83 20.21 29.46
C SER A 261 -5.72 21.13 29.97
N SER A 262 -5.60 22.30 29.36
CA SER A 262 -4.58 23.28 29.68
C SER A 262 -5.03 24.69 29.29
N SER A 263 -4.45 25.70 29.96
CA SER A 263 -4.55 27.08 29.55
C SER A 263 -3.15 27.67 29.39
N LEU A 264 -2.93 28.38 28.29
CA LEU A 264 -1.72 29.16 28.03
C LEU A 264 -2.11 30.62 27.86
N GLU A 265 -2.00 31.39 28.96
CA GLU A 265 -2.38 32.81 29.00
C GLU A 265 -1.63 33.63 27.93
N SER A 266 -0.35 33.35 27.73
CA SER A 266 0.48 34.03 26.73
C SER A 266 -0.02 33.87 25.27
N LEU A 267 -0.80 32.83 24.98
CA LEU A 267 -1.38 32.56 23.68
C LEU A 267 -2.90 32.71 23.62
N HIS A 268 -3.51 33.20 24.74
CA HIS A 268 -4.98 33.27 24.91
C HIS A 268 -5.69 31.95 24.58
N PHE A 269 -5.07 30.84 24.95
CA PHE A 269 -5.51 29.51 24.58
C PHE A 269 -6.02 28.74 25.78
N VAL A 270 -7.21 28.14 25.66
CA VAL A 270 -7.82 27.27 26.68
C VAL A 270 -8.34 26.00 25.98
N SER A 271 -7.82 24.84 26.36
CA SER A 271 -8.39 23.54 26.00
C SER A 271 -9.04 22.92 27.24
N ARG A 272 -10.25 22.39 27.07
CA ARG A 272 -11.00 21.70 28.12
C ARG A 272 -11.56 20.39 27.57
N ALA A 273 -11.38 19.32 28.33
CA ALA A 273 -12.10 18.09 28.12
C ALA A 273 -13.44 18.13 28.84
N GLU A 274 -14.52 17.87 28.14
CA GLU A 274 -15.87 17.88 28.70
C GLU A 274 -16.45 16.46 28.70
N ILE A 275 -17.27 16.16 29.69
CA ILE A 275 -17.94 14.85 29.83
C ILE A 275 -18.73 14.53 28.55
N GLY A 276 -18.58 13.32 28.07
CA GLY A 276 -19.28 12.86 26.88
C GLY A 276 -18.57 13.10 25.55
N GLN A 277 -17.36 13.67 25.56
CA GLN A 277 -16.57 13.96 24.36
C GLN A 277 -15.70 12.78 23.93
N SER A 278 -14.90 12.21 24.83
CA SER A 278 -13.85 11.26 24.52
C SER A 278 -13.93 10.00 25.36
N TYR A 279 -13.78 8.86 24.70
CA TYR A 279 -13.95 7.56 25.32
C TYR A 279 -12.80 6.62 25.00
N TYR A 280 -12.56 5.68 25.91
CA TYR A 280 -11.57 4.62 25.81
C TYR A 280 -12.16 3.28 26.21
N ARG A 281 -11.80 2.21 25.51
CA ARG A 281 -12.19 0.83 25.81
C ARG A 281 -11.03 -0.11 25.61
N THR A 282 -10.84 -1.08 26.55
CA THR A 282 -9.96 -2.24 26.38
C THR A 282 -10.78 -3.47 26.02
N LYS A 283 -10.10 -4.59 25.69
CA LYS A 283 -10.76 -5.89 25.51
C LYS A 283 -11.45 -6.38 26.80
N ALA A 284 -10.90 -6.01 27.96
CA ALA A 284 -11.39 -6.47 29.27
C ALA A 284 -12.49 -5.60 29.85
N ASN A 285 -12.49 -4.30 29.52
CA ASN A 285 -13.36 -3.30 30.12
C ASN A 285 -14.30 -2.70 29.08
N GLY A 286 -15.49 -2.24 29.52
CA GLY A 286 -16.40 -1.46 28.70
C GLY A 286 -15.86 -0.05 28.39
N TRP A 287 -16.70 0.76 27.77
CA TRP A 287 -16.37 2.15 27.48
C TRP A 287 -16.22 2.96 28.78
N MET A 288 -15.18 3.77 28.84
CA MET A 288 -14.90 4.73 29.92
C MET A 288 -14.78 6.12 29.29
N ASP A 289 -15.46 7.09 29.86
CA ASP A 289 -15.31 8.51 29.51
C ASP A 289 -14.01 9.03 30.13
N ILE A 290 -13.03 9.33 29.27
CA ILE A 290 -11.71 9.81 29.70
C ILE A 290 -11.68 11.33 29.93
N SER A 291 -12.72 12.05 29.58
CA SER A 291 -12.83 13.47 29.84
C SER A 291 -12.83 13.77 31.34
N TYR A 292 -13.26 12.81 32.18
CA TYR A 292 -13.11 12.89 33.66
C TYR A 292 -11.64 13.02 34.12
N GLN A 293 -10.69 12.54 33.30
CA GLN A 293 -9.26 12.65 33.53
C GLN A 293 -8.67 13.94 32.92
N GLN A 294 -9.53 14.84 32.45
CA GLN A 294 -9.14 16.08 31.77
C GLN A 294 -8.31 15.85 30.50
N ILE A 295 -8.64 14.79 29.75
CA ILE A 295 -7.98 14.43 28.49
C ILE A 295 -8.99 14.16 27.37
N ASN A 296 -8.59 14.47 26.13
CA ASN A 296 -9.31 14.16 24.91
C ASN A 296 -8.46 13.32 23.96
N ASN A 297 -9.10 12.42 23.24
CA ASN A 297 -8.44 11.71 22.13
C ASN A 297 -8.19 12.67 20.96
N ARG A 298 -7.05 12.55 20.29
CA ARG A 298 -6.78 13.23 19.04
C ARG A 298 -7.45 12.52 17.88
N ILE A 299 -8.77 12.58 17.86
CA ILE A 299 -9.63 12.08 16.77
C ILE A 299 -10.43 13.25 16.23
N LYS A 300 -10.39 13.44 14.90
CA LYS A 300 -11.17 14.48 14.22
C LYS A 300 -12.11 13.86 13.19
N ALA A 301 -13.10 14.65 12.81
CA ALA A 301 -14.03 14.32 11.74
C ALA A 301 -14.16 15.53 10.80
N PHE A 302 -14.02 15.30 9.50
CA PHE A 302 -14.06 16.32 8.46
C PHE A 302 -15.30 16.17 7.62
N THR A 303 -16.08 17.25 7.47
CA THR A 303 -17.33 17.22 6.73
C THR A 303 -17.38 18.30 5.65
N GLU A 304 -18.22 18.07 4.66
CA GLU A 304 -18.63 19.04 3.63
C GLU A 304 -20.11 19.35 3.75
N ASN A 305 -20.47 20.60 3.48
CA ASN A 305 -21.87 20.99 3.34
C ASN A 305 -22.49 20.25 2.15
N THR A 306 -23.72 19.80 2.31
CA THR A 306 -24.46 19.14 1.24
C THR A 306 -25.95 19.49 1.31
N THR A 307 -26.60 19.50 0.14
CA THR A 307 -28.05 19.58 -0.01
C THR A 307 -28.66 18.20 -0.27
N GLU A 308 -27.85 17.16 -0.38
CA GLU A 308 -28.34 15.82 -0.59
C GLU A 308 -29.09 15.36 0.67
N ALA A 309 -30.35 14.90 0.46
CA ALA A 309 -31.10 14.27 1.53
C ALA A 309 -30.28 13.12 2.14
N ALA A 310 -30.37 12.95 3.46
CA ALA A 310 -29.75 11.80 4.14
C ALA A 310 -30.32 10.52 3.51
N THR A 311 -29.67 10.04 2.47
CA THR A 311 -30.01 8.81 1.79
C THR A 311 -29.68 7.67 2.73
N GLU A 312 -30.62 6.77 2.91
CA GLU A 312 -30.34 5.50 3.57
C GLU A 312 -29.14 4.87 2.87
N ILE A 313 -28.14 4.46 3.63
CA ILE A 313 -26.85 3.90 3.15
C ILE A 313 -27.01 2.76 2.15
N LEU A 314 -28.19 2.15 2.09
CA LEU A 314 -28.59 1.11 1.12
C LEU A 314 -28.57 1.59 -0.35
N ALA A 315 -28.74 2.87 -0.64
CA ALA A 315 -28.79 3.37 -2.02
C ALA A 315 -27.40 3.41 -2.70
N ASN A 316 -26.33 3.63 -1.95
CA ASN A 316 -24.96 3.73 -2.50
C ASN A 316 -24.28 2.37 -2.75
N VAL A 317 -24.77 1.29 -2.14
CA VAL A 317 -24.28 -0.08 -2.39
C VAL A 317 -24.89 -0.68 -3.67
N SER A 318 -25.86 -0.02 -4.32
CA SER A 318 -26.55 -0.53 -5.52
C SER A 318 -25.67 -0.65 -6.77
N ALA A 319 -24.43 -0.17 -6.77
CA ALA A 319 -23.58 -0.16 -7.95
C ALA A 319 -22.10 -0.44 -7.66
N LEU A 320 -21.78 -1.69 -7.28
CA LEU A 320 -20.38 -2.11 -7.33
C LEU A 320 -19.81 -1.93 -8.75
N PRO A 321 -18.60 -1.38 -8.92
CA PRO A 321 -17.97 -1.26 -10.22
C PRO A 321 -17.84 -2.61 -10.91
N LYS A 322 -17.99 -2.61 -12.23
CA LYS A 322 -17.89 -3.81 -13.05
C LYS A 322 -16.54 -4.48 -12.88
N SER A 323 -16.54 -5.76 -12.53
CA SER A 323 -15.32 -6.57 -12.44
C SER A 323 -14.63 -6.73 -13.80
N SER A 324 -13.31 -6.88 -13.82
CA SER A 324 -12.57 -7.14 -15.07
C SER A 324 -11.54 -8.26 -14.89
N ILE A 325 -11.68 -9.34 -15.67
CA ILE A 325 -10.67 -10.40 -15.71
C ILE A 325 -9.42 -9.85 -16.38
N ARG A 326 -8.31 -9.81 -15.66
CA ARG A 326 -7.01 -9.36 -16.18
C ARG A 326 -6.38 -10.41 -17.08
N LYS A 327 -6.30 -11.66 -16.63
CA LYS A 327 -5.58 -12.71 -17.33
C LYS A 327 -6.13 -14.10 -17.03
N ILE A 328 -6.06 -14.99 -18.03
CA ILE A 328 -6.28 -16.42 -17.86
C ILE A 328 -5.05 -17.14 -18.42
N LYS A 329 -4.41 -18.01 -17.62
CA LYS A 329 -3.24 -18.80 -18.02
C LYS A 329 -3.48 -20.28 -17.79
N SER A 330 -2.98 -21.12 -18.70
CA SER A 330 -2.82 -22.56 -18.44
C SER A 330 -1.75 -22.77 -17.37
N SER A 331 -2.02 -23.62 -16.39
CA SER A 331 -1.05 -24.03 -15.39
C SER A 331 -0.95 -25.55 -15.36
N ARG A 332 0.28 -26.07 -15.48
CA ARG A 332 0.61 -27.50 -15.43
C ARG A 332 -0.21 -28.40 -16.36
N CYS A 333 -0.81 -27.87 -17.43
CA CYS A 333 -1.73 -28.57 -18.33
C CYS A 333 -2.96 -29.22 -17.66
N SER A 334 -3.26 -28.83 -16.43
CA SER A 334 -4.35 -29.40 -15.63
C SER A 334 -5.29 -28.36 -15.07
N SER A 335 -4.94 -27.07 -15.14
CA SER A 335 -5.76 -25.99 -14.62
C SER A 335 -5.68 -24.72 -15.46
N LEU A 336 -6.70 -23.88 -15.35
CA LEU A 336 -6.72 -22.51 -15.85
C LEU A 336 -6.74 -21.55 -14.66
N ARG A 337 -5.66 -20.77 -14.52
CA ARG A 337 -5.58 -19.75 -13.47
C ARG A 337 -6.08 -18.41 -14.00
N LEU A 338 -7.12 -17.92 -13.36
CA LEU A 338 -7.69 -16.60 -13.58
C LEU A 338 -7.09 -15.60 -12.61
N SER A 339 -6.96 -14.37 -13.04
CA SER A 339 -6.68 -13.22 -12.15
C SER A 339 -7.47 -12.01 -12.63
N TRP A 340 -7.88 -11.16 -11.70
CA TRP A 340 -8.67 -9.96 -11.96
C TRP A 340 -8.25 -8.81 -11.07
N ASN A 341 -8.73 -7.61 -11.39
CA ASN A 341 -8.50 -6.43 -10.57
C ASN A 341 -9.44 -6.47 -9.36
N ALA A 342 -8.93 -5.99 -8.23
CA ALA A 342 -9.80 -5.77 -7.07
C ALA A 342 -10.90 -4.78 -7.44
N VAL A 343 -12.08 -5.03 -6.92
CA VAL A 343 -13.22 -4.11 -6.95
C VAL A 343 -13.32 -3.52 -5.56
N GLN A 344 -13.30 -2.22 -5.49
CA GLN A 344 -13.41 -1.50 -4.23
C GLN A 344 -14.72 -1.91 -3.52
N TYR A 345 -14.66 -2.12 -2.21
CA TYR A 345 -15.76 -2.58 -1.34
C TYR A 345 -16.26 -4.01 -1.57
N ALA A 346 -15.69 -4.80 -2.47
CA ALA A 346 -16.14 -6.17 -2.66
C ALA A 346 -15.75 -7.08 -1.49
N ASP A 347 -16.73 -7.77 -0.92
CA ASP A 347 -16.50 -8.85 0.06
C ASP A 347 -15.96 -10.10 -0.59
N GLY A 348 -16.28 -10.31 -1.86
CA GLY A 348 -15.84 -11.46 -2.62
C GLY A 348 -16.23 -11.41 -4.08
N TYR A 349 -15.89 -12.50 -4.76
CA TYR A 349 -16.08 -12.66 -6.20
C TYR A 349 -16.69 -14.00 -6.51
N GLN A 350 -17.66 -14.01 -7.39
CA GLN A 350 -18.24 -15.20 -7.96
C GLN A 350 -17.69 -15.44 -9.36
N ILE A 351 -17.17 -16.64 -9.59
CA ILE A 351 -16.57 -17.05 -10.84
C ILE A 351 -17.49 -17.99 -11.57
N PHE A 352 -17.87 -17.64 -12.81
CA PHE A 352 -18.72 -18.43 -13.66
C PHE A 352 -17.99 -18.94 -14.87
N ARG A 353 -18.26 -20.19 -15.23
CA ARG A 353 -17.66 -20.87 -16.40
C ARG A 353 -18.71 -21.41 -17.31
N SER A 354 -18.42 -21.38 -18.61
CA SER A 354 -19.19 -22.05 -19.66
C SER A 354 -18.26 -22.65 -20.72
N THR A 355 -18.78 -23.58 -21.52
CA THR A 355 -18.16 -24.04 -22.78
C THR A 355 -18.74 -23.33 -24.00
N SER A 356 -19.73 -22.46 -23.81
CA SER A 356 -20.33 -21.58 -24.82
C SER A 356 -20.13 -20.11 -24.42
N ARG A 357 -19.88 -19.23 -25.43
CA ARG A 357 -19.70 -17.80 -25.18
C ARG A 357 -20.98 -17.12 -24.70
N LYS A 358 -22.14 -17.55 -25.16
CA LYS A 358 -23.40 -16.82 -24.99
C LYS A 358 -24.26 -17.37 -23.84
N LYS A 359 -24.16 -18.66 -23.48
CA LYS A 359 -25.08 -19.33 -22.52
C LYS A 359 -24.40 -20.41 -21.69
N GLY A 360 -25.12 -20.97 -20.72
CA GLY A 360 -24.68 -22.12 -19.93
C GLY A 360 -23.57 -21.81 -18.93
N TYR A 361 -23.56 -20.60 -18.35
CA TYR A 361 -22.62 -20.23 -17.29
C TYR A 361 -23.06 -20.82 -15.95
N THR A 362 -22.22 -21.63 -15.35
CA THR A 362 -22.39 -22.18 -14.00
C THR A 362 -21.41 -21.51 -13.03
N LEU A 363 -21.84 -21.27 -11.82
CA LEU A 363 -20.96 -20.82 -10.71
C LEU A 363 -20.00 -21.95 -10.38
N ILE A 364 -18.71 -21.69 -10.41
CA ILE A 364 -17.67 -22.68 -10.11
C ILE A 364 -16.86 -22.35 -8.87
N ALA A 365 -16.91 -21.11 -8.42
CA ALA A 365 -16.23 -20.68 -7.19
C ALA A 365 -16.80 -19.38 -6.65
N ASP A 366 -16.71 -19.23 -5.33
CA ASP A 366 -16.84 -18.02 -4.56
C ASP A 366 -15.56 -17.80 -3.76
N THR A 367 -14.97 -16.59 -3.78
CA THR A 367 -13.67 -16.34 -3.15
C THR A 367 -13.47 -14.86 -2.83
N LYS A 368 -12.79 -14.60 -1.70
CA LYS A 368 -12.32 -13.25 -1.33
C LYS A 368 -11.04 -12.84 -2.09
N LYS A 369 -10.34 -13.79 -2.74
CA LYS A 369 -9.09 -13.52 -3.46
C LYS A 369 -9.36 -12.94 -4.84
N THR A 370 -8.40 -12.23 -5.42
CA THR A 370 -8.43 -11.71 -6.80
C THR A 370 -7.85 -12.68 -7.82
N SER A 371 -7.78 -13.96 -7.47
CA SER A 371 -7.37 -15.03 -8.37
C SER A 371 -8.01 -16.36 -8.00
N TYR A 372 -8.23 -17.20 -9.03
CA TYR A 372 -8.79 -18.54 -8.86
C TYR A 372 -8.13 -19.51 -9.83
N SER A 373 -7.94 -20.77 -9.40
CA SER A 373 -7.43 -21.85 -10.23
C SER A 373 -8.52 -22.88 -10.48
N ASP A 374 -9.03 -22.91 -11.71
CA ASP A 374 -9.99 -23.92 -12.13
C ASP A 374 -9.24 -25.21 -12.48
N ASN A 375 -9.32 -26.19 -11.61
CA ASN A 375 -8.67 -27.50 -11.74
C ASN A 375 -9.58 -28.56 -12.37
N THR A 376 -10.82 -28.20 -12.73
CA THR A 376 -11.81 -29.13 -13.30
C THR A 376 -11.89 -29.06 -14.81
N VAL A 377 -10.93 -28.39 -15.44
CA VAL A 377 -10.83 -28.20 -16.91
C VAL A 377 -10.13 -29.35 -17.60
N VAL A 378 -10.59 -29.68 -18.80
CA VAL A 378 -10.05 -30.76 -19.63
C VAL A 378 -9.14 -30.19 -20.72
N PRO A 379 -7.94 -30.79 -20.97
CA PRO A 379 -7.06 -30.38 -22.07
C PRO A 379 -7.75 -30.39 -23.43
N GLY A 380 -7.47 -29.38 -24.25
CA GLY A 380 -8.05 -29.21 -25.60
C GLY A 380 -9.37 -28.47 -25.63
N ARG A 381 -10.09 -28.43 -24.50
CA ARG A 381 -11.41 -27.78 -24.45
C ARG A 381 -11.28 -26.27 -24.21
N LYS A 382 -12.07 -25.47 -24.93
CA LYS A 382 -12.18 -24.02 -24.76
C LYS A 382 -13.22 -23.71 -23.70
N TYR A 383 -12.83 -22.85 -22.73
CA TYR A 383 -13.70 -22.39 -21.65
C TYR A 383 -13.85 -20.89 -21.68
N TYR A 384 -15.00 -20.41 -21.32
CA TYR A 384 -15.38 -19.00 -21.22
C TYR A 384 -15.69 -18.69 -19.76
N TYR A 385 -15.17 -17.57 -19.30
CA TYR A 385 -15.31 -17.14 -17.92
C TYR A 385 -15.85 -15.73 -17.86
N ARG A 386 -16.70 -15.50 -16.89
CA ARG A 386 -17.09 -14.17 -16.39
C ARG A 386 -17.09 -14.18 -14.87
N ILE A 387 -16.88 -13.03 -14.28
CA ILE A 387 -16.90 -12.86 -12.83
C ILE A 387 -17.80 -11.71 -12.47
N ARG A 388 -18.29 -11.69 -11.26
CA ARG A 388 -18.91 -10.54 -10.63
C ARG A 388 -18.41 -10.42 -9.21
N ALA A 389 -18.26 -9.19 -8.71
CA ALA A 389 -18.01 -8.90 -7.31
C ALA A 389 -19.34 -8.91 -6.56
N TYR A 390 -19.28 -9.06 -5.25
CA TYR A 390 -20.42 -8.86 -4.38
C TYR A 390 -20.00 -8.23 -3.07
N VAL A 391 -20.96 -7.55 -2.42
CA VAL A 391 -20.90 -7.07 -1.05
C VAL A 391 -22.13 -7.60 -0.30
N ARG A 392 -21.96 -7.93 0.97
CA ARG A 392 -23.07 -8.31 1.85
C ARG A 392 -23.47 -7.09 2.68
N SER A 393 -24.73 -6.72 2.62
CA SER A 393 -25.27 -5.70 3.48
C SER A 393 -25.36 -6.21 4.93
N ARG A 394 -25.52 -5.30 5.89
CA ARG A 394 -25.75 -5.64 7.29
C ARG A 394 -27.04 -6.45 7.52
N TYR A 395 -27.97 -6.43 6.55
CA TYR A 395 -29.20 -7.22 6.57
C TYR A 395 -29.04 -8.58 5.87
N ASN A 396 -27.78 -8.96 5.56
CA ASN A 396 -27.42 -10.18 4.86
C ASN A 396 -27.87 -10.25 3.39
N ASP A 397 -28.35 -9.15 2.82
CA ASP A 397 -28.63 -9.04 1.39
C ASP A 397 -27.31 -8.99 0.62
N ILE A 398 -27.31 -9.60 -0.56
CA ILE A 398 -26.11 -9.63 -1.41
C ILE A 398 -26.32 -8.72 -2.62
N VAL A 399 -25.53 -7.65 -2.69
CA VAL A 399 -25.50 -6.75 -3.84
C VAL A 399 -24.37 -7.18 -4.77
N TYR A 400 -24.69 -7.37 -6.05
CA TYR A 400 -23.74 -7.84 -7.05
C TYR A 400 -23.34 -6.74 -8.03
N SER A 401 -22.07 -6.73 -8.42
CA SER A 401 -21.63 -5.94 -9.56
C SER A 401 -22.17 -6.51 -10.89
N PRO A 402 -22.21 -5.71 -11.96
CA PRO A 402 -22.37 -6.25 -13.29
C PRO A 402 -21.31 -7.30 -13.60
N TYR A 403 -21.65 -8.30 -14.42
CA TYR A 403 -20.68 -9.29 -14.87
C TYR A 403 -19.54 -8.64 -15.67
N SER A 404 -18.32 -9.15 -15.48
CA SER A 404 -17.20 -8.81 -16.34
C SER A 404 -17.46 -9.14 -17.80
N GLN A 405 -16.68 -8.54 -18.69
CA GLN A 405 -16.60 -9.05 -20.07
C GLN A 405 -16.13 -10.50 -20.07
N VAL A 406 -16.70 -11.30 -20.97
CA VAL A 406 -16.33 -12.71 -21.14
C VAL A 406 -14.91 -12.81 -21.68
N LYS A 407 -14.05 -13.50 -20.96
CA LYS A 407 -12.75 -13.95 -21.45
C LYS A 407 -12.73 -15.47 -21.64
N ASN A 408 -11.91 -15.94 -22.56
CA ASN A 408 -11.82 -17.36 -22.84
C ASN A 408 -10.37 -17.84 -22.90
N GLN A 409 -10.19 -19.15 -22.67
CA GLN A 409 -8.91 -19.83 -22.81
C GLN A 409 -9.13 -21.30 -23.12
N THR A 410 -8.30 -21.85 -24.00
CA THR A 410 -8.19 -23.29 -24.21
C THR A 410 -7.08 -23.84 -23.33
N LEU A 411 -7.34 -24.91 -22.58
CA LEU A 411 -6.32 -25.54 -21.77
C LEU A 411 -5.32 -26.28 -22.70
N LYS A 412 -4.07 -25.84 -22.68
CA LYS A 412 -2.99 -26.40 -23.49
C LYS A 412 -1.65 -26.26 -22.76
N PRO A 413 -0.62 -27.06 -23.11
CA PRO A 413 0.72 -26.92 -22.57
C PRO A 413 1.27 -25.50 -22.75
N GLU A 414 2.05 -25.05 -21.78
CA GLU A 414 2.74 -23.77 -21.86
C GLU A 414 3.78 -23.77 -22.98
N LYS A 415 4.22 -22.58 -23.36
CA LYS A 415 5.26 -22.40 -24.38
C LYS A 415 6.56 -23.04 -23.91
N ALA A 416 7.11 -23.95 -24.72
CA ALA A 416 8.42 -24.54 -24.48
C ALA A 416 9.51 -23.45 -24.54
N GLN A 417 10.52 -23.56 -23.68
CA GLN A 417 11.64 -22.62 -23.61
C GLN A 417 12.94 -23.38 -23.82
N ILE A 418 13.67 -23.10 -24.93
CA ILE A 418 15.01 -23.61 -25.12
C ILE A 418 15.94 -22.97 -24.09
N ARG A 419 16.69 -23.78 -23.36
CA ARG A 419 17.67 -23.38 -22.36
C ARG A 419 19.05 -23.14 -23.02
N SER A 420 19.48 -24.04 -23.86
CA SER A 420 20.77 -23.92 -24.54
C SER A 420 20.87 -24.78 -25.81
N LEU A 421 21.73 -24.33 -26.69
CA LEU A 421 22.24 -25.12 -27.84
C LEU A 421 23.76 -25.09 -27.75
N LYS A 422 24.38 -26.20 -27.30
CA LYS A 422 25.84 -26.31 -27.11
C LYS A 422 26.46 -27.18 -28.14
N LYS A 423 27.54 -26.72 -28.79
CA LYS A 423 28.38 -27.51 -29.67
C LYS A 423 29.13 -28.55 -28.86
N LYS A 424 29.14 -29.81 -29.30
CA LYS A 424 29.85 -30.91 -28.63
C LYS A 424 31.02 -31.44 -29.47
N SER A 425 30.91 -31.36 -30.80
CA SER A 425 31.99 -31.67 -31.73
C SER A 425 31.79 -30.88 -33.04
N SER A 426 32.63 -31.08 -34.05
CA SER A 426 32.50 -30.43 -35.34
C SER A 426 31.12 -30.63 -36.01
N LYS A 427 30.48 -31.76 -35.79
CA LYS A 427 29.18 -32.11 -36.40
C LYS A 427 28.05 -32.35 -35.40
N THR A 428 28.32 -32.22 -34.07
CA THR A 428 27.35 -32.59 -33.05
C THR A 428 27.02 -31.44 -32.13
N TYR A 429 25.73 -31.25 -31.85
CA TYR A 429 25.19 -30.23 -30.94
C TYR A 429 24.25 -30.88 -29.92
N LEU A 430 24.15 -30.27 -28.72
CA LEU A 430 23.22 -30.66 -27.69
C LEU A 430 22.20 -29.54 -27.51
N LEU A 431 20.95 -29.78 -27.92
CA LEU A 431 19.81 -28.92 -27.67
C LEU A 431 19.22 -29.27 -26.32
N SER A 432 18.96 -28.29 -25.43
CA SER A 432 18.25 -28.51 -24.18
C SER A 432 17.13 -27.48 -23.99
N TRP A 433 16.09 -27.86 -23.24
CA TRP A 433 14.95 -27.01 -22.94
C TRP A 433 14.49 -27.20 -21.49
N ARG A 434 13.63 -26.30 -21.05
CA ARG A 434 13.03 -26.38 -19.71
C ARG A 434 11.85 -27.34 -19.72
N LYS A 435 11.65 -28.06 -18.61
CA LYS A 435 10.46 -28.91 -18.40
C LYS A 435 9.21 -28.02 -18.45
N VAL A 436 8.21 -28.45 -19.22
CA VAL A 436 6.87 -27.85 -19.22
C VAL A 436 6.02 -28.69 -18.28
N PRO A 437 5.55 -28.13 -17.15
CA PRO A 437 4.78 -28.87 -16.17
C PRO A 437 3.51 -29.47 -16.78
N GLY A 438 3.24 -30.74 -16.49
CA GLY A 438 2.05 -31.47 -16.96
C GLY A 438 2.07 -31.90 -18.44
N ALA A 439 3.13 -31.59 -19.20
CA ALA A 439 3.28 -32.13 -20.56
C ALA A 439 3.63 -33.62 -20.52
N ASP A 440 3.15 -34.39 -21.50
CA ASP A 440 3.45 -35.80 -21.63
C ASP A 440 4.66 -36.05 -22.54
N GLY A 441 5.11 -35.03 -23.27
CA GLY A 441 6.30 -35.12 -24.10
C GLY A 441 6.54 -33.85 -24.93
N TYR A 442 7.48 -33.96 -25.85
CA TYR A 442 7.94 -32.85 -26.67
C TYR A 442 8.07 -33.24 -28.14
N GLU A 443 7.87 -32.27 -29.01
CA GLU A 443 8.21 -32.39 -30.45
C GLU A 443 9.28 -31.34 -30.78
N VAL A 444 10.35 -31.80 -31.37
CA VAL A 444 11.41 -30.97 -31.94
C VAL A 444 11.23 -30.90 -33.42
N PHE A 445 11.15 -29.71 -33.98
CA PHE A 445 11.05 -29.43 -35.38
C PHE A 445 12.36 -28.87 -35.90
N ARG A 446 12.70 -29.23 -37.13
CA ARG A 446 13.85 -28.72 -37.86
C ARG A 446 13.41 -28.03 -39.16
N GLN A 447 14.07 -26.95 -39.47
CA GLN A 447 14.00 -26.27 -40.77
C GLN A 447 15.42 -26.15 -41.31
N ILE A 448 15.67 -26.61 -42.49
CA ILE A 448 16.89 -26.35 -43.30
C ILE A 448 16.62 -25.04 -44.05
N SER A 449 17.61 -24.15 -44.12
CA SER A 449 17.47 -22.86 -44.84
C SER A 449 16.87 -23.05 -46.24
N GLY A 450 15.83 -22.28 -46.54
CA GLY A 450 15.05 -22.39 -47.79
C GLY A 450 13.98 -23.51 -47.82
N LYS A 451 13.81 -24.30 -46.73
CA LYS A 451 12.82 -25.41 -46.69
C LYS A 451 11.76 -25.14 -45.58
N LYS A 452 10.63 -25.85 -45.67
CA LYS A 452 9.56 -25.84 -44.67
C LYS A 452 9.99 -26.54 -43.37
N TRP A 453 9.35 -26.16 -42.24
CA TRP A 453 9.52 -26.84 -40.95
C TRP A 453 9.01 -28.29 -41.04
N LYS A 454 9.83 -29.28 -40.64
CA LYS A 454 9.46 -30.67 -40.52
C LYS A 454 9.67 -31.19 -39.11
N LEU A 455 8.82 -32.12 -38.67
CA LEU A 455 9.01 -32.83 -37.40
C LEU A 455 10.34 -33.61 -37.52
N PHE A 456 11.26 -33.30 -36.59
CA PHE A 456 12.56 -33.95 -36.54
C PHE A 456 12.56 -35.12 -35.54
N LYS A 457 11.99 -34.90 -34.34
CA LYS A 457 11.90 -35.96 -33.31
C LYS A 457 10.72 -35.71 -32.39
N ARG A 458 9.97 -36.80 -32.10
CA ARG A 458 8.98 -36.81 -31.00
C ARG A 458 9.59 -37.52 -29.79
N ILE A 459 9.51 -36.90 -28.63
CA ILE A 459 10.05 -37.37 -27.37
C ILE A 459 8.87 -37.69 -26.46
N LYS A 460 8.68 -38.98 -26.16
CA LYS A 460 7.53 -39.51 -25.42
C LYS A 460 7.73 -39.49 -23.90
N ARG A 461 8.94 -39.16 -23.41
CA ARG A 461 9.28 -39.15 -21.98
C ARG A 461 9.49 -37.72 -21.50
N THR A 462 8.80 -37.34 -20.44
CA THR A 462 8.84 -35.96 -19.84
C THR A 462 10.18 -35.63 -19.18
N GLY A 463 10.96 -36.63 -18.79
CA GLY A 463 12.29 -36.45 -18.18
C GLY A 463 13.41 -36.16 -19.23
N THR A 464 13.18 -36.43 -20.48
CA THR A 464 14.18 -36.17 -21.54
C THR A 464 14.08 -34.73 -22.02
N LEU A 465 14.95 -33.87 -21.47
CA LEU A 465 14.99 -32.42 -21.75
C LEU A 465 16.20 -32.01 -22.60
N LYS A 466 16.87 -32.97 -23.22
CA LYS A 466 18.05 -32.79 -24.05
C LYS A 466 17.93 -33.68 -25.31
N LEU A 467 18.43 -33.18 -26.42
CA LEU A 467 18.48 -33.94 -27.69
C LEU A 467 19.81 -33.69 -28.40
N LYS A 468 20.49 -34.75 -28.74
CA LYS A 468 21.70 -34.71 -29.57
C LYS A 468 21.27 -34.46 -31.04
N LEU A 469 21.83 -33.43 -31.64
CA LEU A 469 21.58 -33.03 -33.00
C LEU A 469 22.86 -33.26 -33.81
N SER A 470 22.74 -33.85 -34.98
CA SER A 470 23.85 -33.97 -35.94
C SER A 470 23.66 -32.97 -37.08
N LEU A 471 24.74 -32.27 -37.44
CA LEU A 471 24.73 -31.36 -38.57
C LEU A 471 24.77 -32.23 -39.88
N ALA A 472 23.64 -32.36 -40.52
CA ALA A 472 23.47 -33.20 -41.69
C ALA A 472 23.38 -32.40 -42.99
N SER A 473 23.75 -31.14 -43.01
CA SER A 473 23.57 -30.27 -44.18
C SER A 473 24.68 -29.21 -44.26
N LYS A 474 25.09 -28.87 -45.48
CA LYS A 474 25.94 -27.71 -45.80
C LYS A 474 25.15 -26.39 -45.72
N LYS A 475 23.86 -26.42 -45.28
CA LYS A 475 22.99 -25.26 -45.12
C LYS A 475 22.61 -25.07 -43.66
N ASP A 476 22.32 -23.85 -43.27
CA ASP A 476 21.85 -23.48 -41.92
C ASP A 476 20.64 -24.30 -41.49
N CYS A 477 20.66 -24.78 -40.26
CA CYS A 477 19.57 -25.54 -39.67
C CYS A 477 18.97 -24.79 -38.49
N PHE A 478 17.66 -24.64 -38.46
CA PHE A 478 16.92 -24.04 -37.39
C PHE A 478 16.13 -25.10 -36.62
N TYR A 479 16.04 -24.94 -35.31
CA TYR A 479 15.29 -25.84 -34.44
C TYR A 479 14.34 -25.07 -33.53
N ARG A 480 13.18 -25.66 -33.26
CA ARG A 480 12.20 -25.18 -32.26
C ARG A 480 11.55 -26.38 -31.60
N VAL A 481 11.08 -26.17 -30.37
CA VAL A 481 10.48 -27.22 -29.54
C VAL A 481 9.07 -26.80 -29.15
N ARG A 482 8.13 -27.76 -29.12
CA ARG A 482 6.84 -27.59 -28.45
C ARG A 482 6.56 -28.77 -27.53
N ALA A 483 5.83 -28.51 -26.45
CA ALA A 483 5.30 -29.55 -25.57
C ALA A 483 3.97 -30.06 -26.10
N TYR A 484 3.59 -31.29 -25.73
CA TYR A 484 2.25 -31.81 -25.97
C TYR A 484 1.68 -32.51 -24.74
N LYS A 485 0.34 -32.53 -24.65
CA LYS A 485 -0.46 -33.30 -23.70
C LYS A 485 -1.30 -34.30 -24.50
N LYS A 486 -1.24 -35.58 -24.12
CA LYS A 486 -2.09 -36.63 -24.74
C LYS A 486 -3.51 -36.52 -24.18
N THR A 487 -4.49 -36.70 -25.01
CA THR A 487 -5.88 -36.98 -24.63
C THR A 487 -6.31 -38.29 -25.29
N ALA A 488 -7.47 -38.78 -24.92
CA ALA A 488 -8.02 -39.99 -25.51
C ALA A 488 -8.21 -39.86 -27.06
N LYS A 489 -8.44 -38.66 -27.56
CA LYS A 489 -8.74 -38.39 -28.99
C LYS A 489 -7.50 -37.94 -29.76
N GLU A 490 -6.65 -37.09 -29.17
CA GLU A 490 -5.54 -36.46 -29.90
C GLU A 490 -4.47 -35.89 -28.95
N ASN A 491 -3.37 -35.40 -29.54
CA ASN A 491 -2.37 -34.65 -28.81
C ASN A 491 -2.68 -33.15 -28.84
N ILE A 492 -2.77 -32.50 -27.69
CA ILE A 492 -2.93 -31.04 -27.57
C ILE A 492 -1.55 -30.39 -27.44
N TYR A 493 -1.25 -29.52 -28.38
CA TYR A 493 0.07 -28.90 -28.50
C TYR A 493 0.14 -27.51 -27.86
N GLY A 494 1.24 -27.25 -27.15
CA GLY A 494 1.63 -25.91 -26.70
C GLY A 494 2.27 -25.09 -27.83
N PRO A 495 2.48 -23.79 -27.64
CA PRO A 495 3.20 -22.94 -28.56
C PRO A 495 4.65 -23.38 -28.71
N PHE A 496 5.20 -23.15 -29.92
CA PHE A 496 6.63 -23.35 -30.18
C PHE A 496 7.51 -22.39 -29.36
N SER A 497 8.70 -22.87 -28.99
CA SER A 497 9.80 -22.05 -28.49
C SER A 497 10.25 -21.00 -29.53
N LYS A 498 11.05 -20.02 -29.10
CA LYS A 498 11.91 -19.29 -30.04
C LYS A 498 12.78 -20.28 -30.79
N LYS A 499 13.08 -19.99 -32.08
CA LYS A 499 13.99 -20.80 -32.89
C LYS A 499 15.45 -20.59 -32.48
N VAL A 500 16.25 -21.63 -32.57
CA VAL A 500 17.71 -21.57 -32.46
C VAL A 500 18.36 -22.03 -33.76
N LYS A 501 19.53 -21.50 -34.07
CA LYS A 501 20.24 -21.73 -35.35
C LYS A 501 21.51 -22.54 -35.11
N ILE A 502 21.77 -23.50 -35.98
CA ILE A 502 23.08 -24.10 -36.20
C ILE A 502 23.51 -23.63 -37.59
N SER A 503 24.57 -22.82 -37.62
CA SER A 503 25.14 -22.34 -38.89
C SER A 503 25.92 -23.45 -39.59
N ALA A 504 25.75 -23.56 -40.90
CA ALA A 504 26.65 -24.34 -41.74
C ALA A 504 28.06 -23.71 -41.67
N LYS A 505 29.08 -24.55 -41.62
CA LYS A 505 30.46 -24.14 -41.87
C LYS A 505 30.75 -24.22 -43.34
#